data_eec882089af0cd75ac765c38048c3696
#
_entry.id   eec882089af0cd75ac765c38048c3696
#
_cell.length_a   1.000
_cell.length_b   1.000
_cell.length_c   1.000
_cell.angle_alpha   90.00
_cell.angle_beta   90.00
_cell.angle_gamma   90.00
#
_symmetry.space_group_name_H-M   'P 1'
#
loop_
_entity.id
_entity.type
_entity.pdbx_description
1 polymer ?
#
loop_
_entity_poly.entity_id
_entity_poly.type
_entity_poly.pdbx_seq_one_letter_code
_entity_poly.pdbx_strand_id
1 'polypeptide(L)'
;MTLIWIPLIPLMVKIVMKLVPDGKEMGAKALENPNYLDNKLIAQPAAALQLVAKEVMYCAKIVDEMIGKLQSGNGKIDKENAGIVEEKAKILQKLYASINDYFAALYSGGVLTEEQASQSAGMQSILCDIDRIGQLTREIMETVAKQNKGKHKYSKEALKELKKAMEQIQMIYGSCIRAISGNVDMDIKELMRQKEDIMQLDEKMRKNHIARVGK
;
A
#
# COMPACT_ATOMS: atom_id res chain seq x y z
N MET A 1 -11.81 38.46 -37.54
CA MET A 1 -10.61 37.60 -37.71
C MET A 1 -10.54 36.37 -36.85
N THR A 2 -11.63 35.91 -36.26
CA THR A 2 -11.64 34.74 -35.32
C THR A 2 -12.06 33.41 -35.94
N LEU A 3 -12.57 33.39 -37.16
CA LEU A 3 -13.08 32.19 -37.83
C LEU A 3 -11.99 31.26 -38.43
N ILE A 4 -10.76 31.74 -38.54
CA ILE A 4 -9.64 30.94 -39.11
C ILE A 4 -9.02 30.00 -38.09
N TRP A 5 -9.23 30.24 -36.76
CA TRP A 5 -8.64 29.46 -35.68
C TRP A 5 -9.43 28.20 -35.32
N ILE A 6 -10.73 28.16 -35.67
CA ILE A 6 -11.60 27.03 -35.31
C ILE A 6 -11.15 25.68 -35.92
N PRO A 7 -10.76 25.61 -37.22
CA PRO A 7 -10.26 24.35 -37.80
C PRO A 7 -8.83 23.96 -37.35
N LEU A 8 -8.07 24.91 -36.73
CA LEU A 8 -6.74 24.62 -36.16
C LEU A 8 -6.76 24.02 -34.76
N ILE A 9 -7.88 24.13 -34.04
CA ILE A 9 -8.02 23.60 -32.66
C ILE A 9 -7.73 22.11 -32.61
N PRO A 10 -8.32 21.22 -33.43
CA PRO A 10 -8.03 19.79 -33.38
C PRO A 10 -6.59 19.44 -33.76
N LEU A 11 -5.94 20.25 -34.58
CA LEU A 11 -4.52 20.07 -34.94
C LEU A 11 -3.63 20.48 -33.74
N MET A 12 -3.92 21.61 -33.08
CA MET A 12 -3.21 22.03 -31.84
C MET A 12 -3.39 21.03 -30.72
N VAL A 13 -4.60 20.50 -30.53
CA VAL A 13 -4.86 19.48 -29.52
C VAL A 13 -4.04 18.19 -29.80
N LYS A 14 -3.93 17.75 -31.05
CA LYS A 14 -3.08 16.62 -31.43
C LYS A 14 -1.59 16.89 -31.20
N ILE A 15 -1.13 18.11 -31.46
CA ILE A 15 0.27 18.50 -31.23
C ILE A 15 0.56 18.58 -29.73
N VAL A 16 -0.35 19.15 -28.93
CA VAL A 16 -0.22 19.22 -27.48
C VAL A 16 -0.25 17.82 -26.86
N MET A 17 -1.16 16.94 -27.29
CA MET A 17 -1.20 15.54 -26.84
C MET A 17 0.04 14.72 -27.21
N LYS A 18 0.74 15.12 -28.28
CA LYS A 18 1.99 14.44 -28.72
C LYS A 18 3.24 15.02 -28.06
N LEU A 19 3.21 16.27 -27.61
CA LEU A 19 4.30 16.98 -26.94
C LEU A 19 4.22 16.92 -25.41
N VAL A 20 3.02 16.76 -24.86
CA VAL A 20 2.82 16.54 -23.42
C VAL A 20 2.70 15.04 -23.24
N PRO A 21 3.69 14.36 -22.63
CA PRO A 21 3.56 12.95 -22.30
C PRO A 21 2.32 12.80 -21.41
N ASP A 22 1.54 11.75 -21.67
CA ASP A 22 0.32 11.44 -20.92
C ASP A 22 0.56 11.65 -19.43
N GLY A 23 -0.27 12.50 -18.80
CA GLY A 23 -0.12 12.84 -17.39
C GLY A 23 -0.12 11.62 -16.43
N LYS A 24 -0.43 10.43 -16.94
CA LYS A 24 -0.22 9.15 -16.28
C LYS A 24 1.25 8.80 -16.05
N GLU A 25 2.14 9.06 -17.03
CA GLU A 25 3.58 8.77 -16.84
C GLU A 25 4.27 9.80 -15.95
N MET A 26 3.88 11.08 -16.00
CA MET A 26 4.38 12.09 -15.06
C MET A 26 3.84 11.86 -13.65
N GLY A 27 2.58 11.44 -13.51
CA GLY A 27 2.01 11.06 -12.22
C GLY A 27 2.68 9.83 -11.62
N ALA A 28 2.95 8.80 -12.41
CA ALA A 28 3.62 7.58 -11.95
C ALA A 28 5.07 7.85 -11.52
N LYS A 29 5.85 8.60 -12.30
CA LYS A 29 7.23 8.97 -11.93
C LYS A 29 7.31 9.90 -10.72
N ALA A 30 6.32 10.78 -10.53
CA ALA A 30 6.23 11.62 -9.33
C ALA A 30 5.90 10.80 -8.08
N LEU A 31 5.12 9.73 -8.21
CA LEU A 31 4.76 8.81 -7.12
C LEU A 31 5.91 7.86 -6.71
N GLU A 32 6.91 7.67 -7.57
CA GLU A 32 8.06 6.79 -7.32
C GLU A 32 9.15 7.44 -6.45
N ASN A 33 9.15 8.76 -6.32
CA ASN A 33 10.09 9.51 -5.51
C ASN A 33 9.46 9.84 -4.14
N PRO A 34 10.27 9.90 -3.07
CA PRO A 34 9.77 10.39 -1.79
C PRO A 34 9.13 11.78 -1.92
N ASN A 35 7.94 11.94 -1.34
CA ASN A 35 7.19 13.19 -1.43
C ASN A 35 7.59 14.19 -0.33
N TYR A 36 8.08 13.69 0.80
CA TYR A 36 8.29 14.48 2.01
C TYR A 36 9.76 14.53 2.45
N LEU A 37 10.63 13.58 2.04
CA LEU A 37 12.01 13.55 2.49
C LEU A 37 12.81 14.72 1.92
N ASP A 38 13.54 15.43 2.82
CA ASP A 38 14.47 16.51 2.46
C ASP A 38 15.83 16.27 3.14
N ASN A 39 16.85 15.99 2.35
CA ASN A 39 18.21 15.74 2.84
C ASN A 39 18.81 16.94 3.58
N LYS A 40 18.33 18.16 3.33
CA LYS A 40 18.78 19.36 4.05
C LYS A 40 18.38 19.35 5.53
N LEU A 41 17.34 18.59 5.88
CA LEU A 41 16.85 18.49 7.24
C LEU A 41 17.50 17.36 8.05
N ILE A 42 18.41 16.56 7.48
CA ILE A 42 19.15 15.51 8.20
C ILE A 42 19.91 16.10 9.40
N ALA A 43 20.43 17.32 9.27
CA ALA A 43 21.10 18.03 10.38
C ALA A 43 20.12 18.49 11.50
N GLN A 44 18.81 18.35 11.30
CA GLN A 44 17.76 18.69 12.26
C GLN A 44 16.89 17.45 12.55
N PRO A 45 17.33 16.51 13.39
CA PRO A 45 16.70 15.20 13.53
C PRO A 45 15.22 15.23 13.86
N ALA A 46 14.75 16.16 14.70
CA ALA A 46 13.34 16.29 15.04
C ALA A 46 12.48 16.60 13.80
N ALA A 47 12.92 17.51 12.94
CA ALA A 47 12.23 17.82 11.69
C ALA A 47 12.32 16.67 10.67
N ALA A 48 13.51 16.06 10.56
CA ALA A 48 13.74 14.92 9.68
C ALA A 48 12.81 13.73 10.02
N LEU A 49 12.66 13.39 11.31
CA LEU A 49 11.77 12.31 11.75
C LEU A 49 10.29 12.61 11.47
N GLN A 50 9.86 13.88 11.54
CA GLN A 50 8.50 14.25 11.13
C GLN A 50 8.26 14.02 9.63
N LEU A 51 9.26 14.28 8.79
CA LEU A 51 9.16 14.00 7.36
C LEU A 51 9.12 12.50 7.08
N VAL A 52 9.95 11.72 7.76
CA VAL A 52 9.92 10.26 7.70
C VAL A 52 8.55 9.73 8.12
N ALA A 53 7.96 10.22 9.21
CA ALA A 53 6.63 9.80 9.63
C ALA A 53 5.57 10.03 8.55
N LYS A 54 5.63 11.18 7.83
CA LYS A 54 4.73 11.46 6.71
C LYS A 54 4.95 10.49 5.54
N GLU A 55 6.20 10.17 5.23
CA GLU A 55 6.52 9.24 4.14
C GLU A 55 6.07 7.80 4.49
N VAL A 56 6.28 7.35 5.72
CA VAL A 56 5.79 6.05 6.22
C VAL A 56 4.25 5.98 6.12
N MET A 57 3.56 7.06 6.50
CA MET A 57 2.10 7.14 6.34
C MET A 57 1.65 7.13 4.88
N TYR A 58 2.44 7.68 3.97
CA TYR A 58 2.19 7.58 2.54
C TYR A 58 2.33 6.14 2.04
N CYS A 59 3.37 5.42 2.46
CA CYS A 59 3.53 3.99 2.19
C CYS A 59 2.33 3.17 2.72
N ALA A 60 1.87 3.47 3.93
CA ALA A 60 0.71 2.81 4.52
C ALA A 60 -0.57 3.00 3.68
N LYS A 61 -0.80 4.21 3.13
CA LYS A 61 -1.93 4.47 2.23
C LYS A 61 -1.83 3.69 0.92
N ILE A 62 -0.63 3.57 0.35
CA ILE A 62 -0.41 2.75 -0.86
C ILE A 62 -0.85 1.30 -0.61
N VAL A 63 -0.48 0.73 0.53
CA VAL A 63 -0.85 -0.64 0.90
C VAL A 63 -2.35 -0.77 1.16
N ASP A 64 -3.00 0.22 1.79
CA ASP A 64 -4.46 0.24 1.97
C ASP A 64 -5.19 0.19 0.62
N GLU A 65 -4.74 0.96 -0.35
CA GLU A 65 -5.27 0.93 -1.71
C GLU A 65 -5.03 -0.42 -2.41
N MET A 66 -3.87 -1.06 -2.18
CA MET A 66 -3.58 -2.40 -2.71
C MET A 66 -4.54 -3.45 -2.12
N ILE A 67 -4.79 -3.43 -0.82
CA ILE A 67 -5.75 -4.31 -0.13
C ILE A 67 -7.16 -4.06 -0.67
N GLY A 68 -7.56 -2.80 -0.85
CA GLY A 68 -8.85 -2.43 -1.44
C GLY A 68 -9.04 -2.98 -2.86
N LYS A 69 -7.99 -2.99 -3.69
CA LYS A 69 -8.03 -3.58 -5.04
C LYS A 69 -8.16 -5.10 -5.00
N LEU A 70 -7.51 -5.76 -4.05
CA LEU A 70 -7.65 -7.20 -3.83
C LEU A 70 -9.08 -7.56 -3.40
N GLN A 71 -9.69 -6.77 -2.51
CA GLN A 71 -11.05 -6.97 -2.00
C GLN A 71 -12.12 -6.74 -3.09
N SER A 72 -11.98 -5.70 -3.92
CA SER A 72 -12.98 -5.31 -4.93
C SER A 72 -13.24 -6.40 -5.97
N GLY A 73 -12.31 -7.32 -6.17
CA GLY A 73 -12.39 -8.40 -7.14
C GLY A 73 -13.36 -9.54 -6.77
N ASN A 74 -13.91 -9.59 -5.55
CA ASN A 74 -14.80 -10.67 -5.09
C ASN A 74 -14.32 -12.10 -5.45
N GLY A 75 -13.01 -12.34 -5.34
CA GLY A 75 -12.37 -13.61 -5.73
C GLY A 75 -12.16 -13.79 -7.23
N LYS A 76 -12.50 -12.80 -8.05
CA LYS A 76 -12.13 -12.71 -9.45
C LYS A 76 -11.24 -11.49 -9.63
N ILE A 77 -10.00 -11.71 -9.99
CA ILE A 77 -9.08 -10.62 -10.26
C ILE A 77 -9.09 -10.35 -11.75
N ASP A 78 -9.44 -9.13 -12.13
CA ASP A 78 -9.24 -8.64 -13.48
C ASP A 78 -7.78 -8.21 -13.71
N LYS A 79 -7.40 -8.08 -14.97
CA LYS A 79 -6.03 -7.69 -15.33
C LYS A 79 -5.71 -6.26 -14.91
N GLU A 80 -6.70 -5.40 -14.84
CA GLU A 80 -6.54 -3.99 -14.45
C GLU A 80 -6.15 -3.88 -12.97
N ASN A 81 -6.92 -4.50 -12.07
CA ASN A 81 -6.61 -4.51 -10.64
C ASN A 81 -5.25 -5.16 -10.33
N ALA A 82 -4.93 -6.26 -11.04
CA ALA A 82 -3.60 -6.89 -10.91
C ALA A 82 -2.47 -5.96 -11.36
N GLY A 83 -2.65 -5.23 -12.45
CA GLY A 83 -1.70 -4.23 -12.93
C GLY A 83 -1.49 -3.09 -11.95
N ILE A 84 -2.57 -2.56 -11.37
CA ILE A 84 -2.52 -1.50 -10.35
C ILE A 84 -1.76 -1.96 -9.11
N VAL A 85 -2.02 -3.17 -8.60
CA VAL A 85 -1.31 -3.69 -7.42
C VAL A 85 0.17 -3.91 -7.71
N GLU A 86 0.53 -4.42 -8.88
CA GLU A 86 1.94 -4.59 -9.29
C GLU A 86 2.67 -3.24 -9.40
N GLU A 87 2.04 -2.22 -9.97
CA GLU A 87 2.61 -0.86 -10.06
C GLU A 87 2.83 -0.27 -8.66
N LYS A 88 1.82 -0.36 -7.78
CA LYS A 88 1.91 0.13 -6.40
C LYS A 88 2.97 -0.61 -5.58
N ALA A 89 3.14 -1.90 -5.78
CA ALA A 89 4.19 -2.68 -5.15
C ALA A 89 5.59 -2.20 -5.55
N LYS A 90 5.80 -1.85 -6.82
CA LYS A 90 7.07 -1.26 -7.29
C LYS A 90 7.34 0.11 -6.69
N ILE A 91 6.31 0.96 -6.61
CA ILE A 91 6.40 2.28 -5.95
C ILE A 91 6.78 2.10 -4.48
N LEU A 92 6.07 1.22 -3.76
CA LEU A 92 6.33 0.93 -2.35
C LEU A 92 7.77 0.48 -2.13
N GLN A 93 8.30 -0.42 -2.96
CA GLN A 93 9.69 -0.91 -2.87
C GLN A 93 10.71 0.21 -3.04
N LYS A 94 10.48 1.14 -3.97
CA LYS A 94 11.36 2.31 -4.17
C LYS A 94 11.32 3.26 -2.97
N LEU A 95 10.13 3.55 -2.45
CA LEU A 95 9.95 4.38 -1.26
C LEU A 95 10.60 3.74 -0.04
N TYR A 96 10.42 2.43 0.15
CA TYR A 96 11.08 1.66 1.21
C TYR A 96 12.59 1.83 1.18
N ALA A 97 13.22 1.66 0.01
CA ALA A 97 14.66 1.85 -0.15
C ALA A 97 15.07 3.30 0.19
N SER A 98 14.38 4.30 -0.37
CA SER A 98 14.69 5.72 -0.13
C SER A 98 14.55 6.13 1.32
N ILE A 99 13.54 5.61 2.05
CA ILE A 99 13.34 5.89 3.47
C ILE A 99 14.47 5.25 4.29
N ASN A 100 14.88 4.02 3.96
CA ASN A 100 16.01 3.37 4.65
C ASN A 100 17.33 4.09 4.39
N ASP A 101 17.59 4.58 3.19
CA ASP A 101 18.76 5.41 2.88
C ASP A 101 18.74 6.71 3.72
N TYR A 102 17.56 7.31 3.89
CA TYR A 102 17.40 8.51 4.71
C TYR A 102 17.65 8.22 6.20
N PHE A 103 17.16 7.09 6.72
CA PHE A 103 17.50 6.64 8.08
C PHE A 103 19.01 6.42 8.24
N ALA A 104 19.67 5.77 7.28
CA ALA A 104 21.11 5.55 7.32
C ALA A 104 21.87 6.87 7.37
N ALA A 105 21.48 7.88 6.59
CA ALA A 105 22.05 9.21 6.63
C ALA A 105 21.81 9.91 7.98
N LEU A 106 20.63 9.74 8.57
CA LEU A 106 20.27 10.29 9.87
C LEU A 106 21.15 9.71 10.99
N TYR A 107 21.35 8.38 10.98
CA TYR A 107 22.22 7.71 11.95
C TYR A 107 23.71 8.08 11.77
N SER A 108 24.16 8.24 10.53
CA SER A 108 25.54 8.64 10.25
C SER A 108 25.86 10.06 10.70
N GLY A 109 24.85 10.92 10.81
CA GLY A 109 24.99 12.28 11.33
C GLY A 109 25.30 12.37 12.82
N GLY A 110 25.13 11.31 13.59
CA GLY A 110 25.60 11.17 14.99
C GLY A 110 24.92 12.09 16.02
N VAL A 111 23.79 12.73 15.70
CA VAL A 111 23.20 13.82 16.50
C VAL A 111 21.84 13.43 17.12
N LEU A 112 21.46 12.16 17.05
CA LEU A 112 20.19 11.70 17.61
C LEU A 112 20.25 11.60 19.14
N THR A 113 19.23 12.12 19.81
CA THR A 113 18.99 11.81 21.22
C THR A 113 18.53 10.35 21.37
N GLU A 114 18.57 9.80 22.58
CA GLU A 114 18.08 8.44 22.86
C GLU A 114 16.59 8.28 22.48
N GLU A 115 15.77 9.29 22.79
CA GLU A 115 14.36 9.32 22.42
C GLU A 115 14.15 9.31 20.90
N GLN A 116 14.93 10.13 20.17
CA GLN A 116 14.87 10.19 18.69
C GLN A 116 15.36 8.89 18.05
N ALA A 117 16.37 8.25 18.62
CA ALA A 117 16.84 6.95 18.16
C ALA A 117 15.78 5.86 18.37
N SER A 118 15.11 5.85 19.53
CA SER A 118 13.99 4.95 19.83
C SER A 118 12.81 5.18 18.87
N GLN A 119 12.43 6.44 18.64
CA GLN A 119 11.37 6.81 17.70
C GLN A 119 11.71 6.36 16.28
N SER A 120 12.93 6.59 15.83
CA SER A 120 13.44 6.17 14.53
C SER A 120 13.34 4.65 14.34
N ALA A 121 13.79 3.86 15.34
CA ALA A 121 13.71 2.41 15.33
C ALA A 121 12.26 1.92 15.25
N GLY A 122 11.33 2.55 15.99
CA GLY A 122 9.91 2.26 15.91
C GLY A 122 9.33 2.52 14.52
N MET A 123 9.65 3.66 13.91
CA MET A 123 9.22 3.98 12.54
C MET A 123 9.77 3.00 11.50
N GLN A 124 11.02 2.57 11.66
CA GLN A 124 11.66 1.60 10.77
C GLN A 124 10.98 0.23 10.87
N SER A 125 10.61 -0.20 12.09
CA SER A 125 9.82 -1.43 12.28
C SER A 125 8.46 -1.34 11.60
N ILE A 126 7.73 -0.24 11.78
CA ILE A 126 6.44 -0.01 11.12
C ILE A 126 6.58 -0.03 9.58
N LEU A 127 7.62 0.62 9.05
CA LEU A 127 7.89 0.60 7.60
C LEU A 127 8.16 -0.80 7.08
N CYS A 128 8.91 -1.62 7.82
CA CYS A 128 9.16 -3.02 7.49
C CYS A 128 7.85 -3.84 7.43
N ASP A 129 6.96 -3.64 8.41
CA ASP A 129 5.67 -4.32 8.45
C ASP A 129 4.76 -3.89 7.28
N ILE A 130 4.75 -2.59 6.94
CA ILE A 130 4.01 -2.06 5.79
C ILE A 130 4.50 -2.68 4.48
N ASP A 131 5.82 -2.73 4.27
CA ASP A 131 6.42 -3.36 3.09
C ASP A 131 6.04 -4.85 3.00
N ARG A 132 6.13 -5.57 4.11
CA ARG A 132 5.75 -6.98 4.17
C ARG A 132 4.28 -7.21 3.84
N ILE A 133 3.37 -6.38 4.35
CA ILE A 133 1.94 -6.46 4.02
C ILE A 133 1.72 -6.18 2.53
N GLY A 134 2.41 -5.19 1.97
CA GLY A 134 2.37 -4.89 0.54
C GLY A 134 2.82 -6.08 -0.33
N GLN A 135 3.94 -6.72 0.02
CA GLN A 135 4.44 -7.92 -0.66
C GLN A 135 3.43 -9.07 -0.60
N LEU A 136 2.88 -9.36 0.59
CA LEU A 136 1.87 -10.41 0.76
C LEU A 136 0.60 -10.11 -0.05
N THR A 137 0.17 -8.86 -0.10
CA THR A 137 -1.00 -8.44 -0.90
C THR A 137 -0.77 -8.70 -2.39
N ARG A 138 0.42 -8.41 -2.90
CA ARG A 138 0.82 -8.74 -4.28
C ARG A 138 0.84 -10.26 -4.52
N GLU A 139 1.44 -11.04 -3.63
CA GLU A 139 1.51 -12.50 -3.74
C GLU A 139 0.11 -13.15 -3.76
N ILE A 140 -0.82 -12.66 -2.92
CA ILE A 140 -2.21 -13.12 -2.91
C ILE A 140 -2.88 -12.76 -4.25
N MET A 141 -2.70 -11.53 -4.75
CA MET A 141 -3.23 -11.08 -6.04
C MET A 141 -2.77 -12.00 -7.18
N GLU A 142 -1.47 -12.30 -7.26
CA GLU A 142 -0.91 -13.21 -8.26
C GLU A 142 -1.49 -14.63 -8.13
N THR A 143 -1.61 -15.14 -6.90
CA THR A 143 -2.13 -16.49 -6.62
C THR A 143 -3.59 -16.61 -7.08
N VAL A 144 -4.44 -15.65 -6.72
CA VAL A 144 -5.84 -15.63 -7.14
C VAL A 144 -5.96 -15.45 -8.66
N ALA A 145 -5.11 -14.63 -9.28
CA ALA A 145 -5.08 -14.46 -10.74
C ALA A 145 -4.69 -15.76 -11.48
N LYS A 146 -3.73 -16.52 -10.96
CA LYS A 146 -3.33 -17.84 -11.48
C LYS A 146 -4.47 -18.85 -11.33
N GLN A 147 -5.11 -18.88 -10.16
CA GLN A 147 -6.23 -19.79 -9.87
C GLN A 147 -7.42 -19.53 -10.80
N ASN A 148 -7.74 -18.26 -11.11
CA ASN A 148 -8.82 -17.92 -12.03
C ASN A 148 -8.61 -18.41 -13.47
N LYS A 149 -7.35 -18.63 -13.88
CA LYS A 149 -6.98 -19.23 -15.18
C LYS A 149 -6.92 -20.75 -15.15
N GLY A 150 -6.89 -21.35 -13.97
CA GLY A 150 -6.77 -22.80 -13.77
C GLY A 150 -8.09 -23.55 -13.99
N LYS A 151 -8.00 -24.90 -14.13
CA LYS A 151 -9.16 -25.79 -14.24
C LYS A 151 -9.93 -25.90 -12.91
N HIS A 152 -9.29 -25.67 -11.79
CA HIS A 152 -9.89 -25.80 -10.46
C HIS A 152 -10.25 -24.40 -9.93
N LYS A 153 -11.53 -24.14 -9.83
CA LYS A 153 -12.08 -22.89 -9.27
C LYS A 153 -12.36 -23.07 -7.78
N TYR A 154 -12.23 -21.98 -7.02
CA TYR A 154 -12.70 -21.98 -5.63
C TYR A 154 -14.19 -22.31 -5.55
N SER A 155 -14.60 -23.06 -4.53
CA SER A 155 -16.02 -23.24 -4.23
C SER A 155 -16.65 -21.92 -3.81
N LYS A 156 -17.98 -21.81 -3.94
CA LYS A 156 -18.72 -20.62 -3.51
C LYS A 156 -18.51 -20.29 -2.03
N GLU A 157 -18.41 -21.34 -1.22
CA GLU A 157 -18.18 -21.26 0.22
C GLU A 157 -16.77 -20.70 0.50
N ALA A 158 -15.73 -21.21 -0.20
CA ALA A 158 -14.37 -20.74 -0.06
C ALA A 158 -14.23 -19.26 -0.47
N LEU A 159 -14.91 -18.84 -1.55
CA LEU A 159 -14.92 -17.44 -1.96
C LEU A 159 -15.60 -16.54 -0.92
N LYS A 160 -16.68 -16.99 -0.29
CA LYS A 160 -17.36 -16.25 0.77
C LYS A 160 -16.49 -16.10 2.02
N GLU A 161 -15.77 -17.16 2.39
CA GLU A 161 -14.82 -17.14 3.50
C GLU A 161 -13.66 -16.18 3.22
N LEU A 162 -13.07 -16.27 2.03
CA LEU A 162 -11.99 -15.39 1.60
C LEU A 162 -12.41 -13.92 1.60
N LYS A 163 -13.60 -13.62 1.08
CA LYS A 163 -14.14 -12.26 1.10
C LYS A 163 -14.25 -11.71 2.53
N LYS A 164 -14.82 -12.50 3.45
CA LYS A 164 -14.93 -12.11 4.86
C LYS A 164 -13.56 -11.86 5.49
N ALA A 165 -12.57 -12.70 5.19
CA ALA A 165 -11.21 -12.52 5.69
C ALA A 165 -10.60 -11.21 5.18
N MET A 166 -10.76 -10.89 3.89
CA MET A 166 -10.27 -9.64 3.30
C MET A 166 -10.94 -8.40 3.91
N GLU A 167 -12.25 -8.45 4.17
CA GLU A 167 -12.98 -7.37 4.85
C GLU A 167 -12.43 -7.12 6.26
N GLN A 168 -12.15 -8.17 7.03
CA GLN A 168 -11.55 -8.04 8.36
C GLN A 168 -10.12 -7.53 8.32
N ILE A 169 -9.31 -7.99 7.37
CA ILE A 169 -7.93 -7.51 7.17
C ILE A 169 -7.94 -6.01 6.84
N GLN A 170 -8.80 -5.55 5.94
CA GLN A 170 -8.89 -4.14 5.61
C GLN A 170 -9.35 -3.30 6.81
N MET A 171 -10.29 -3.80 7.59
CA MET A 171 -10.77 -3.12 8.79
C MET A 171 -9.65 -2.94 9.82
N ILE A 172 -8.92 -4.00 10.17
CA ILE A 172 -7.83 -3.92 11.16
C ILE A 172 -6.67 -3.06 10.62
N TYR A 173 -6.33 -3.20 9.34
CA TYR A 173 -5.28 -2.38 8.72
C TYR A 173 -5.63 -0.90 8.78
N GLY A 174 -6.84 -0.51 8.39
CA GLY A 174 -7.32 0.87 8.52
C GLY A 174 -7.34 1.37 9.97
N SER A 175 -7.63 0.50 10.94
CA SER A 175 -7.53 0.84 12.36
C SER A 175 -6.08 1.09 12.79
N CYS A 176 -5.12 0.27 12.33
CA CYS A 176 -3.69 0.48 12.58
C CYS A 176 -3.19 1.80 11.99
N ILE A 177 -3.57 2.14 10.75
CA ILE A 177 -3.20 3.42 10.12
C ILE A 177 -3.72 4.60 10.94
N ARG A 178 -4.96 4.55 11.42
CA ARG A 178 -5.53 5.61 12.27
C ARG A 178 -4.75 5.75 13.57
N ALA A 179 -4.38 4.63 14.22
CA ALA A 179 -3.57 4.63 15.44
C ALA A 179 -2.21 5.31 15.23
N ILE A 180 -1.51 4.97 14.15
CA ILE A 180 -0.19 5.52 13.83
C ILE A 180 -0.28 7.01 13.48
N SER A 181 -1.37 7.45 12.85
CA SER A 181 -1.57 8.86 12.47
C SER A 181 -1.80 9.81 13.64
N GLY A 182 -1.99 9.28 14.86
CA GLY A 182 -2.24 10.07 16.06
C GLY A 182 -3.60 10.78 16.07
N ASN A 183 -4.48 10.48 15.12
CA ASN A 183 -5.74 11.20 14.91
C ASN A 183 -6.91 10.71 15.77
N VAL A 184 -6.72 9.70 16.62
CA VAL A 184 -7.83 9.13 17.42
C VAL A 184 -7.30 8.59 18.75
N ASP A 185 -8.04 8.81 19.82
CA ASP A 185 -8.02 7.95 21.03
C ASP A 185 -8.40 6.52 20.58
N MET A 186 -7.40 5.78 20.08
CA MET A 186 -7.61 4.41 19.63
C MET A 186 -7.78 3.52 20.84
N ASP A 187 -8.93 2.87 20.96
CA ASP A 187 -9.12 1.82 21.93
C ASP A 187 -8.28 0.59 21.55
N ILE A 188 -7.13 0.45 22.22
CA ILE A 188 -6.22 -0.70 22.06
C ILE A 188 -6.98 -2.03 22.26
N LYS A 189 -8.00 -2.05 23.14
CA LYS A 189 -8.82 -3.24 23.35
C LYS A 189 -9.60 -3.63 22.10
N GLU A 190 -10.12 -2.65 21.36
CA GLU A 190 -10.82 -2.90 20.10
C GLU A 190 -9.85 -3.47 19.03
N LEU A 191 -8.63 -2.97 18.95
CA LEU A 191 -7.59 -3.51 18.05
C LEU A 191 -7.24 -4.96 18.42
N MET A 192 -7.09 -5.25 19.70
CA MET A 192 -6.83 -6.61 20.18
C MET A 192 -8.01 -7.54 19.88
N ARG A 193 -9.24 -7.07 20.00
CA ARG A 193 -10.44 -7.84 19.63
C ARG A 193 -10.46 -8.13 18.13
N GLN A 194 -10.19 -7.14 17.28
CA GLN A 194 -10.12 -7.35 15.84
C GLN A 194 -9.03 -8.37 15.44
N LYS A 195 -7.88 -8.34 16.11
CA LYS A 195 -6.83 -9.35 15.94
C LYS A 195 -7.33 -10.75 16.28
N GLU A 196 -8.00 -10.90 17.42
CA GLU A 196 -8.55 -12.19 17.85
C GLU A 196 -9.60 -12.72 16.87
N ASP A 197 -10.49 -11.85 16.39
CA ASP A 197 -11.52 -12.20 15.40
C ASP A 197 -10.90 -12.74 14.09
N ILE A 198 -9.78 -12.17 13.63
CA ILE A 198 -9.05 -12.65 12.44
C ILE A 198 -8.42 -14.01 12.73
N MET A 199 -7.79 -14.21 13.89
CA MET A 199 -7.18 -15.50 14.23
C MET A 199 -8.21 -16.61 14.28
N GLN A 200 -9.37 -16.36 14.89
CA GLN A 200 -10.48 -17.31 14.92
C GLN A 200 -11.05 -17.62 13.53
N LEU A 201 -11.12 -16.61 12.68
CA LEU A 201 -11.56 -16.79 11.29
C LEU A 201 -10.57 -17.65 10.52
N ASP A 202 -9.25 -17.43 10.65
CA ASP A 202 -8.21 -18.24 10.00
C ASP A 202 -8.31 -19.71 10.43
N GLU A 203 -8.45 -19.97 11.73
CA GLU A 203 -8.61 -21.35 12.26
C GLU A 203 -9.87 -22.02 11.68
N LYS A 204 -10.98 -21.31 11.63
CA LYS A 204 -12.22 -21.79 11.03
C LYS A 204 -12.08 -22.10 9.54
N MET A 205 -11.42 -21.22 8.78
CA MET A 205 -11.19 -21.39 7.36
C MET A 205 -10.31 -22.63 7.10
N ARG A 206 -9.26 -22.85 7.91
CA ARG A 206 -8.41 -24.05 7.83
C ARG A 206 -9.20 -25.34 8.08
N LYS A 207 -10.03 -25.39 9.15
CA LYS A 207 -10.90 -26.54 9.44
C LYS A 207 -11.86 -26.82 8.27
N ASN A 208 -12.49 -25.79 7.76
CA ASN A 208 -13.43 -25.92 6.63
C ASN A 208 -12.73 -26.40 5.34
N HIS A 209 -11.50 -25.90 5.09
CA HIS A 209 -10.71 -26.33 3.95
C HIS A 209 -10.38 -27.84 4.02
N ILE A 210 -9.88 -28.31 5.17
CA ILE A 210 -9.58 -29.73 5.40
C ILE A 210 -10.82 -30.59 5.19
N ALA A 211 -11.98 -30.18 5.72
CA ALA A 211 -13.24 -30.90 5.55
C ALA A 211 -13.74 -30.94 4.08
N ARG A 212 -13.36 -29.97 3.25
CA ARG A 212 -13.69 -29.96 1.80
C ARG A 212 -12.78 -30.84 0.96
N VAL A 213 -11.50 -30.95 1.34
CA VAL A 213 -10.49 -31.73 0.60
C VAL A 213 -10.57 -33.23 0.95
N GLY A 214 -11.06 -33.57 2.16
CA GLY A 214 -11.22 -34.93 2.62
C GLY A 214 -12.51 -35.65 2.14
N LYS A 215 -13.31 -34.97 1.29
CA LYS A 215 -14.49 -35.54 0.61
C LYS A 215 -14.18 -35.83 -0.85
#